data_d1ac81ea3cad245b561d81ffbdf04849
#
_entry.id   d1ac81ea3cad245b561d81ffbdf04849
#
_cell.length_a   1.000
_cell.length_b   1.000
_cell.length_c   1.000
_cell.angle_alpha   90.00
_cell.angle_beta   90.00
_cell.angle_gamma   90.00
#
_symmetry.space_group_name_H-M   'P 1'
#
loop_
_entity.id
_entity.type
_entity.pdbx_description
1 polymer ?
#
loop_
_entity_poly.entity_id
_entity_poly.type
_entity_poly.pdbx_seq_one_letter_code
_entity_poly.pdbx_strand_id
1 'polypeptide(L)'
;MENLWTPLFSLTVFLIVFAVGDVVSYKTKGLISGIIIAAIVYIAGYWTGIIPTDTIASTGMPTMLTAFMIPLLLVNLGTSISISQLLSEWKTVAIALIGLVGLALISFTVSSMLFTREYALSASSPIAGGTIAAIITNEAAVAAGKPEYGAFAMLVVSFQMFIGMPVSSFMLKKESEYLLNNKHLLAIGPSDVMIDTEKKKKFSIHLMGDGPVQYQTTAIITMRVAIIAVIAYLISNLTIIPGSNPTNYYLNPNVAYLLFGIVFGEVGFLVKNGLQKAGLYGFTMLCLYSLTPNSFTSVTPEALLDMVIPLVGTLVFGAIGIAIFSIIAGKFLGYSVYMSIAIGMCALMGYPGTQIVTDDVVNALSASSEEKAAVSNVLLPRMLVGGFTTVSIASVIFAGIITPLIF
;
A
#
# COMPACT_ATOMS: atom_id res chain seq x y z
N MET A 1 -6.58 -34.42 -16.65
CA MET A 1 -6.28 -33.58 -15.45
C MET A 1 -7.30 -32.44 -15.26
N GLU A 2 -8.10 -32.11 -16.25
CA GLU A 2 -9.14 -31.05 -16.16
C GLU A 2 -10.17 -31.30 -15.04
N ASN A 3 -10.53 -32.54 -14.74
CA ASN A 3 -11.49 -32.86 -13.67
C ASN A 3 -10.95 -32.65 -12.23
N LEU A 4 -9.66 -32.37 -12.05
CA LEU A 4 -9.08 -32.16 -10.71
C LEU A 4 -9.21 -30.69 -10.26
N TRP A 5 -9.16 -29.73 -11.19
CA TRP A 5 -9.16 -28.30 -10.91
C TRP A 5 -10.58 -27.76 -10.65
N THR A 6 -11.23 -28.37 -9.66
CA THR A 6 -12.50 -27.82 -9.14
C THR A 6 -12.24 -26.49 -8.39
N PRO A 7 -13.24 -25.62 -8.23
CA PRO A 7 -13.07 -24.35 -7.48
C PRO A 7 -12.48 -24.55 -6.08
N LEU A 8 -12.86 -25.62 -5.38
CA LEU A 8 -12.34 -25.94 -4.05
C LEU A 8 -10.88 -26.39 -4.10
N PHE A 9 -10.49 -27.21 -5.09
CA PHE A 9 -9.10 -27.62 -5.26
C PHE A 9 -8.22 -26.44 -5.65
N SER A 10 -8.68 -25.59 -6.55
CA SER A 10 -8.03 -24.34 -6.95
C SER A 10 -7.80 -23.41 -5.76
N LEU A 11 -8.81 -23.23 -4.91
CA LEU A 11 -8.71 -22.46 -3.66
C LEU A 11 -7.68 -23.10 -2.71
N THR A 12 -7.68 -24.41 -2.58
CA THR A 12 -6.74 -25.11 -1.69
C THR A 12 -5.30 -24.93 -2.15
N VAL A 13 -5.03 -25.07 -3.46
CA VAL A 13 -3.70 -24.80 -4.03
C VAL A 13 -3.28 -23.35 -3.80
N PHE A 14 -4.19 -22.40 -4.03
CA PHE A 14 -3.95 -20.97 -3.76
C PHE A 14 -3.54 -20.75 -2.29
N LEU A 15 -4.29 -21.28 -1.34
CA LEU A 15 -3.99 -21.13 0.08
C LEU A 15 -2.66 -21.78 0.48
N ILE A 16 -2.32 -22.96 -0.08
CA ILE A 16 -1.02 -23.60 0.16
C ILE A 16 0.13 -22.73 -0.35
N VAL A 17 0.03 -22.19 -1.56
CA VAL A 17 1.09 -21.34 -2.13
C VAL A 17 1.31 -20.09 -1.29
N PHE A 18 0.22 -19.42 -0.86
CA PHE A 18 0.34 -18.23 0.00
C PHE A 18 0.82 -18.58 1.41
N ALA A 19 0.39 -19.70 1.99
CA ALA A 19 0.90 -20.16 3.30
C ALA A 19 2.41 -20.43 3.25
N VAL A 20 2.91 -21.06 2.19
CA VAL A 20 4.35 -21.22 1.97
C VAL A 20 5.03 -19.87 1.81
N GLY A 21 4.42 -18.95 1.07
CA GLY A 21 4.89 -17.58 0.92
C GLY A 21 5.02 -16.84 2.25
N ASP A 22 4.02 -16.96 3.13
CA ASP A 22 4.03 -16.35 4.46
C ASP A 22 5.15 -16.93 5.36
N VAL A 23 5.37 -18.24 5.32
CA VAL A 23 6.47 -18.89 6.04
C VAL A 23 7.83 -18.38 5.55
N VAL A 24 8.01 -18.25 4.22
CA VAL A 24 9.25 -17.70 3.65
C VAL A 24 9.42 -16.24 4.03
N SER A 25 8.37 -15.44 3.93
CA SER A 25 8.37 -14.03 4.33
C SER A 25 8.78 -13.87 5.80
N TYR A 26 8.19 -14.66 6.68
CA TYR A 26 8.54 -14.66 8.10
C TYR A 26 10.01 -15.02 8.35
N LYS A 27 10.52 -16.10 7.71
CA LYS A 27 11.93 -16.53 7.86
C LYS A 27 12.93 -15.52 7.30
N THR A 28 12.55 -14.78 6.25
CA THR A 28 13.39 -13.75 5.62
C THR A 28 13.18 -12.36 6.22
N LYS A 29 12.44 -12.26 7.34
CA LYS A 29 12.09 -10.99 8.00
C LYS A 29 11.47 -9.98 7.04
N GLY A 30 10.59 -10.46 6.16
CA GLY A 30 9.90 -9.63 5.17
C GLY A 30 10.72 -9.26 3.93
N LEU A 31 11.98 -9.67 3.82
CA LEU A 31 12.82 -9.38 2.65
C LEU A 31 12.23 -10.02 1.38
N ILE A 32 11.77 -11.26 1.48
CA ILE A 32 11.05 -11.95 0.39
C ILE A 32 9.57 -11.95 0.74
N SER A 33 8.78 -11.15 0.01
CA SER A 33 7.33 -11.10 0.20
C SER A 33 6.67 -12.42 -0.22
N GLY A 34 5.63 -12.84 0.48
CA GLY A 34 4.81 -13.99 0.10
C GLY A 34 4.21 -13.87 -1.31
N ILE A 35 3.94 -12.63 -1.73
CA ILE A 35 3.45 -12.33 -3.09
C ILE A 35 4.48 -12.72 -4.17
N ILE A 36 5.78 -12.56 -3.92
CA ILE A 36 6.85 -12.99 -4.84
C ILE A 36 6.82 -14.51 -5.02
N ILE A 37 6.68 -15.25 -3.93
CA ILE A 37 6.60 -16.71 -3.98
C ILE A 37 5.38 -17.14 -4.80
N ALA A 38 4.22 -16.52 -4.54
CA ALA A 38 3.02 -16.78 -5.32
C ALA A 38 3.24 -16.45 -6.82
N ALA A 39 3.83 -15.31 -7.15
CA ALA A 39 4.13 -14.92 -8.53
C ALA A 39 5.00 -15.98 -9.23
N ILE A 40 6.10 -16.39 -8.60
CA ILE A 40 7.03 -17.40 -9.18
C ILE A 40 6.31 -18.74 -9.40
N VAL A 41 5.60 -19.24 -8.39
CA VAL A 41 4.92 -20.55 -8.47
C VAL A 41 3.84 -20.53 -9.56
N TYR A 42 3.02 -19.48 -9.62
CA TYR A 42 1.93 -19.41 -10.60
C TYR A 42 2.45 -19.17 -12.02
N ILE A 43 3.43 -18.30 -12.22
CA ILE A 43 4.05 -18.08 -13.53
C ILE A 43 4.67 -19.40 -14.04
N ALA A 44 5.48 -20.07 -13.22
CA ALA A 44 6.07 -21.35 -13.58
C ALA A 44 4.99 -22.43 -13.83
N GLY A 45 3.95 -22.47 -13.02
CA GLY A 45 2.82 -23.40 -13.15
C GLY A 45 2.03 -23.19 -14.44
N TYR A 46 1.78 -21.94 -14.82
CA TYR A 46 1.09 -21.60 -16.08
C TYR A 46 1.93 -21.95 -17.31
N TRP A 47 3.23 -21.63 -17.30
CA TRP A 47 4.12 -21.95 -18.43
C TRP A 47 4.35 -23.43 -18.63
N THR A 48 4.39 -24.20 -17.55
CA THR A 48 4.53 -25.68 -17.63
C THR A 48 3.22 -26.41 -17.91
N GLY A 49 2.08 -25.70 -17.86
CA GLY A 49 0.75 -26.29 -17.98
C GLY A 49 0.33 -27.15 -16.79
N ILE A 50 1.10 -27.16 -15.69
CA ILE A 50 0.75 -27.88 -14.46
C ILE A 50 -0.44 -27.20 -13.78
N ILE A 51 -0.46 -25.85 -13.77
CA ILE A 51 -1.58 -25.04 -13.24
C ILE A 51 -2.32 -24.46 -14.45
N PRO A 52 -3.62 -24.76 -14.63
CA PRO A 52 -4.44 -24.12 -15.66
C PRO A 52 -4.57 -22.61 -15.42
N THR A 53 -4.65 -21.82 -16.47
CA THR A 53 -4.75 -20.36 -16.40
C THR A 53 -6.05 -19.86 -15.79
N ASP A 54 -7.11 -20.65 -15.82
CA ASP A 54 -8.43 -20.35 -15.24
C ASP A 54 -8.54 -20.73 -13.75
N THR A 55 -7.50 -21.33 -13.17
CA THR A 55 -7.47 -21.83 -11.78
C THR A 55 -7.94 -20.78 -10.79
N ILE A 56 -7.41 -19.57 -10.86
CA ILE A 56 -7.76 -18.50 -9.91
C ILE A 56 -9.13 -17.91 -10.22
N ALA A 57 -9.46 -17.72 -11.49
CA ALA A 57 -10.76 -17.21 -11.92
C ALA A 57 -11.90 -18.16 -11.48
N SER A 58 -11.69 -19.48 -11.54
CA SER A 58 -12.65 -20.49 -11.11
C SER A 58 -13.04 -20.40 -9.63
N THR A 59 -12.17 -19.83 -8.77
CA THR A 59 -12.48 -19.62 -7.35
C THR A 59 -13.53 -18.53 -7.10
N GLY A 60 -13.80 -17.67 -8.08
CA GLY A 60 -14.66 -16.50 -7.95
C GLY A 60 -14.05 -15.35 -7.12
N MET A 61 -12.89 -15.54 -6.47
CA MET A 61 -12.26 -14.49 -5.64
C MET A 61 -11.93 -13.22 -6.39
N PRO A 62 -11.34 -13.22 -7.62
CA PRO A 62 -11.11 -11.99 -8.37
C PRO A 62 -12.40 -11.23 -8.66
N THR A 63 -13.47 -11.93 -9.03
CA THR A 63 -14.79 -11.32 -9.30
C THR A 63 -15.40 -10.71 -8.04
N MET A 64 -15.34 -11.43 -6.89
CA MET A 64 -15.82 -10.90 -5.61
C MET A 64 -15.00 -9.65 -5.18
N LEU A 65 -13.70 -9.67 -5.44
CA LEU A 65 -12.82 -8.55 -5.09
C LEU A 65 -13.25 -7.28 -5.83
N THR A 66 -13.32 -7.33 -7.15
CA THR A 66 -13.64 -6.16 -7.98
C THR A 66 -15.07 -5.69 -7.78
N ALA A 67 -16.03 -6.61 -7.59
CA ALA A 67 -17.44 -6.27 -7.43
C ALA A 67 -17.75 -5.52 -6.13
N PHE A 68 -17.18 -5.90 -5.00
CA PHE A 68 -17.55 -5.29 -3.71
C PHE A 68 -16.46 -5.28 -2.63
N MET A 69 -15.44 -6.15 -2.69
CA MET A 69 -14.43 -6.18 -1.61
C MET A 69 -13.50 -4.96 -1.64
N ILE A 70 -13.10 -4.45 -2.81
CA ILE A 70 -12.30 -3.23 -2.93
C ILE A 70 -13.03 -2.01 -2.35
N PRO A 71 -14.29 -1.71 -2.71
CA PRO A 71 -15.06 -0.66 -2.06
C PRO A 71 -15.08 -0.76 -0.54
N LEU A 72 -15.40 -1.96 -0.01
CA LEU A 72 -15.45 -2.19 1.43
C LEU A 72 -14.08 -2.01 2.10
N LEU A 73 -13.02 -2.52 1.46
CA LEU A 73 -11.65 -2.41 1.95
C LEU A 73 -11.18 -0.95 2.01
N LEU A 74 -11.44 -0.16 0.97
CA LEU A 74 -11.02 1.24 0.91
C LEU A 74 -11.78 2.11 1.91
N VAL A 75 -13.09 1.91 2.07
CA VAL A 75 -13.86 2.58 3.14
C VAL A 75 -13.33 2.19 4.51
N ASN A 76 -13.08 0.90 4.76
CA ASN A 76 -12.50 0.43 6.02
C ASN A 76 -11.10 1.01 6.27
N LEU A 77 -10.25 1.08 5.24
CA LEU A 77 -8.93 1.69 5.31
C LEU A 77 -9.03 3.15 5.77
N GLY A 78 -9.98 3.91 5.22
CA GLY A 78 -10.28 5.27 5.66
C GLY A 78 -10.54 5.37 7.16
N THR A 79 -11.24 4.40 7.75
CA THR A 79 -11.52 4.40 9.21
C THR A 79 -10.29 4.20 10.08
N SER A 80 -9.21 3.63 9.52
CA SER A 80 -7.96 3.37 10.24
C SER A 80 -7.09 4.62 10.36
N ILE A 81 -7.39 5.65 9.57
CA ILE A 81 -6.63 6.88 9.50
C ILE A 81 -7.08 7.83 10.60
N SER A 82 -6.14 8.29 11.43
CA SER A 82 -6.39 9.33 12.42
C SER A 82 -5.89 10.68 11.90
N ILE A 83 -6.82 11.60 11.65
CA ILE A 83 -6.50 12.97 11.22
C ILE A 83 -5.62 13.66 12.26
N SER A 84 -5.88 13.43 13.55
CA SER A 84 -5.06 14.03 14.63
C SER A 84 -3.61 13.58 14.60
N GLN A 85 -3.34 12.30 14.31
CA GLN A 85 -1.97 11.78 14.15
C GLN A 85 -1.27 12.37 12.91
N LEU A 86 -1.98 12.46 11.78
CA LEU A 86 -1.44 13.09 10.57
C LEU A 86 -1.09 14.56 10.81
N LEU A 87 -1.94 15.28 11.55
CA LEU A 87 -1.70 16.69 11.88
C LEU A 87 -0.56 16.88 12.89
N SER A 88 -0.37 15.98 13.86
CA SER A 88 0.75 16.06 14.81
C SER A 88 2.10 15.79 14.12
N GLU A 89 2.15 14.87 13.18
CA GLU A 89 3.34 14.51 12.39
C GLU A 89 3.31 15.11 10.97
N TRP A 90 2.70 16.28 10.80
CA TRP A 90 2.50 16.91 9.49
C TRP A 90 3.78 17.09 8.67
N LYS A 91 4.93 17.28 9.34
CA LYS A 91 6.23 17.38 8.68
C LYS A 91 6.63 16.07 8.02
N THR A 92 6.43 14.96 8.72
CA THR A 92 6.66 13.59 8.19
C THR A 92 5.74 13.33 7.01
N VAL A 93 4.45 13.69 7.14
CA VAL A 93 3.46 13.60 6.05
C VAL A 93 3.90 14.42 4.83
N ALA A 94 4.34 15.67 5.05
CA ALA A 94 4.80 16.54 3.97
C ALA A 94 6.03 15.98 3.24
N ILE A 95 7.03 15.44 3.97
CA ILE A 95 8.21 14.80 3.38
C ILE A 95 7.78 13.60 2.52
N ALA A 96 6.90 12.75 3.03
CA ALA A 96 6.39 11.59 2.30
C ALA A 96 5.66 11.99 1.01
N LEU A 97 4.74 12.96 1.07
CA LEU A 97 3.98 13.43 -0.08
C LEU A 97 4.86 14.12 -1.13
N ILE A 98 5.82 14.96 -0.70
CA ILE A 98 6.78 15.60 -1.63
C ILE A 98 7.69 14.55 -2.27
N GLY A 99 8.05 13.49 -1.55
CA GLY A 99 8.73 12.33 -2.13
C GLY A 99 7.95 11.70 -3.28
N LEU A 100 6.62 11.55 -3.15
CA LEU A 100 5.76 11.04 -4.23
C LEU A 100 5.67 12.01 -5.43
N VAL A 101 5.75 13.33 -5.19
CA VAL A 101 5.89 14.29 -6.31
C VAL A 101 7.19 14.02 -7.08
N GLY A 102 8.28 13.73 -6.37
CA GLY A 102 9.55 13.32 -6.99
C GLY A 102 9.43 12.04 -7.80
N LEU A 103 8.71 11.04 -7.30
CA LEU A 103 8.38 9.83 -8.04
C LEU A 103 7.64 10.16 -9.34
N ALA A 104 6.57 10.97 -9.26
CA ALA A 104 5.80 11.37 -10.43
C ALA A 104 6.69 12.06 -11.47
N LEU A 105 7.46 13.06 -11.06
CA LEU A 105 8.32 13.82 -11.97
C LEU A 105 9.34 12.92 -12.69
N ILE A 106 10.02 12.03 -11.96
CA ILE A 106 10.97 11.08 -12.57
C ILE A 106 10.25 10.09 -13.48
N SER A 107 9.06 9.62 -13.12
CA SER A 107 8.28 8.70 -13.94
C SER A 107 7.82 9.36 -15.25
N PHE A 108 7.32 10.60 -15.19
CA PHE A 108 6.90 11.35 -16.39
C PHE A 108 8.05 11.82 -17.28
N THR A 109 9.26 11.95 -16.75
CA THR A 109 10.42 12.45 -17.48
C THR A 109 11.41 11.33 -17.78
N VAL A 110 12.32 11.04 -16.87
CA VAL A 110 13.44 10.11 -17.07
C VAL A 110 12.97 8.70 -17.40
N SER A 111 12.06 8.15 -16.59
CA SER A 111 11.61 6.77 -16.80
C SER A 111 10.82 6.62 -18.11
N SER A 112 9.98 7.61 -18.47
CA SER A 112 9.23 7.59 -19.73
C SER A 112 10.11 7.81 -20.97
N MET A 113 11.29 8.41 -20.82
CA MET A 113 12.28 8.55 -21.91
C MET A 113 13.11 7.27 -22.12
N LEU A 114 13.40 6.54 -21.05
CA LEU A 114 14.24 5.32 -21.09
C LEU A 114 13.41 4.07 -21.36
N PHE A 115 12.18 4.05 -20.88
CA PHE A 115 11.22 2.97 -21.09
C PHE A 115 9.99 3.55 -21.80
N THR A 116 9.00 2.73 -22.12
CA THR A 116 7.75 3.31 -22.64
C THR A 116 7.00 4.07 -21.53
N ARG A 117 6.21 5.06 -21.92
CA ARG A 117 5.40 5.86 -21.00
C ARG A 117 4.49 4.96 -20.16
N GLU A 118 3.91 3.94 -20.79
CA GLU A 118 3.02 2.99 -20.14
C GLU A 118 3.73 2.22 -19.01
N TYR A 119 4.92 1.70 -19.26
CA TYR A 119 5.71 1.03 -18.21
C TYR A 119 6.09 1.98 -17.08
N ALA A 120 6.59 3.18 -17.42
CA ALA A 120 7.01 4.16 -16.41
C ALA A 120 5.88 4.59 -15.48
N LEU A 121 4.71 4.88 -16.05
CA LEU A 121 3.56 5.34 -15.27
C LEU A 121 2.83 4.20 -14.56
N SER A 122 2.73 3.01 -15.18
CA SER A 122 2.18 1.82 -14.53
C SER A 122 3.02 1.37 -13.31
N ALA A 123 4.34 1.60 -13.33
CA ALA A 123 5.20 1.36 -12.18
C ALA A 123 5.00 2.39 -11.07
N SER A 124 4.72 3.65 -11.41
CA SER A 124 4.71 4.75 -10.44
C SER A 124 3.63 4.58 -9.37
N SER A 125 2.46 4.06 -9.72
CA SER A 125 1.36 3.85 -8.79
C SER A 125 1.69 2.80 -7.71
N PRO A 126 2.15 1.58 -8.04
CA PRO A 126 2.61 0.61 -7.04
C PRO A 126 3.75 1.12 -6.16
N ILE A 127 4.74 1.82 -6.75
CA ILE A 127 5.87 2.39 -6.02
C ILE A 127 5.37 3.44 -5.00
N ALA A 128 4.33 4.20 -5.34
CA ALA A 128 3.74 5.19 -4.45
C ALA A 128 3.03 4.58 -3.23
N GLY A 129 2.57 3.33 -3.32
CA GLY A 129 1.76 2.80 -2.24
C GLY A 129 1.36 1.33 -2.28
N GLY A 130 2.08 0.50 -2.95
CA GLY A 130 1.95 -0.94 -2.83
C GLY A 130 0.69 -1.53 -3.50
N THR A 131 0.16 -2.58 -2.89
CA THR A 131 -0.80 -3.51 -3.52
C THR A 131 -2.09 -2.83 -4.01
N ILE A 132 -2.68 -1.91 -3.23
CA ILE A 132 -3.95 -1.27 -3.62
C ILE A 132 -3.76 -0.41 -4.87
N ALA A 133 -2.67 0.36 -4.93
CA ALA A 133 -2.36 1.18 -6.11
C ALA A 133 -2.07 0.31 -7.35
N ALA A 134 -1.38 -0.83 -7.17
CA ALA A 134 -1.16 -1.79 -8.25
C ALA A 134 -2.47 -2.37 -8.78
N ILE A 135 -3.43 -2.65 -7.90
CA ILE A 135 -4.77 -3.14 -8.28
C ILE A 135 -5.53 -2.10 -9.10
N ILE A 136 -5.55 -0.84 -8.64
CA ILE A 136 -6.21 0.25 -9.38
C ILE A 136 -5.61 0.36 -10.79
N THR A 137 -4.28 0.27 -10.90
CA THR A 137 -3.59 0.29 -12.19
C THR A 137 -3.91 -0.94 -13.04
N ASN A 138 -3.96 -2.14 -12.43
CA ASN A 138 -4.29 -3.37 -13.13
C ASN A 138 -5.74 -3.36 -13.66
N GLU A 139 -6.71 -2.92 -12.86
CA GLU A 139 -8.11 -2.80 -13.31
C GLU A 139 -8.26 -1.86 -14.50
N ALA A 140 -7.59 -0.69 -14.44
CA ALA A 140 -7.63 0.26 -15.54
C ALA A 140 -6.91 -0.26 -16.79
N ALA A 141 -5.78 -0.97 -16.64
CA ALA A 141 -5.07 -1.60 -17.75
C ALA A 141 -5.94 -2.65 -18.46
N VAL A 142 -6.61 -3.51 -17.68
CA VAL A 142 -7.55 -4.51 -18.22
C VAL A 142 -8.72 -3.84 -18.91
N ALA A 143 -9.31 -2.80 -18.33
CA ALA A 143 -10.41 -2.05 -18.92
C ALA A 143 -10.01 -1.36 -20.23
N ALA A 144 -8.75 -0.92 -20.35
CA ALA A 144 -8.19 -0.33 -21.57
C ALA A 144 -7.72 -1.38 -22.61
N GLY A 145 -7.87 -2.68 -22.34
CA GLY A 145 -7.42 -3.75 -23.24
C GLY A 145 -5.91 -3.95 -23.29
N LYS A 146 -5.19 -3.52 -22.23
CA LYS A 146 -3.72 -3.58 -22.11
C LYS A 146 -3.28 -4.34 -20.84
N PRO A 147 -3.71 -5.62 -20.64
CA PRO A 147 -3.50 -6.35 -19.39
C PRO A 147 -2.02 -6.55 -19.03
N GLU A 148 -1.10 -6.49 -19.99
CA GLU A 148 0.35 -6.61 -19.77
C GLU A 148 0.88 -5.53 -18.82
N TYR A 149 0.40 -4.30 -18.89
CA TYR A 149 0.80 -3.23 -17.95
C TYR A 149 0.19 -3.41 -16.57
N GLY A 150 -0.97 -4.04 -16.49
CA GLY A 150 -1.55 -4.46 -15.21
C GLY A 150 -0.69 -5.53 -14.52
N ALA A 151 -0.28 -6.56 -15.26
CA ALA A 151 0.65 -7.58 -14.80
C ALA A 151 2.00 -6.96 -14.36
N PHE A 152 2.50 -6.00 -15.13
CA PHE A 152 3.70 -5.27 -14.80
C PHE A 152 3.57 -4.51 -13.46
N ALA A 153 2.46 -3.81 -13.23
CA ALA A 153 2.19 -3.15 -11.94
C ALA A 153 2.20 -4.14 -10.77
N MET A 154 1.68 -5.36 -10.95
CA MET A 154 1.71 -6.41 -9.94
C MET A 154 3.13 -6.96 -9.71
N LEU A 155 3.98 -7.02 -10.75
CA LEU A 155 5.41 -7.33 -10.59
C LEU A 155 6.13 -6.25 -9.78
N VAL A 156 5.89 -4.98 -10.09
CA VAL A 156 6.50 -3.84 -9.37
C VAL A 156 6.22 -3.93 -7.88
N VAL A 157 4.97 -4.13 -7.47
CA VAL A 157 4.62 -4.23 -6.04
C VAL A 157 5.28 -5.45 -5.38
N SER A 158 5.49 -6.53 -6.13
CA SER A 158 6.15 -7.73 -5.62
C SER A 158 7.64 -7.49 -5.33
N PHE A 159 8.31 -6.69 -6.14
CA PHE A 159 9.76 -6.49 -6.08
C PHE A 159 10.22 -5.20 -5.38
N GLN A 160 9.35 -4.23 -5.16
CA GLN A 160 9.74 -2.92 -4.61
C GLN A 160 10.41 -2.98 -3.24
N MET A 161 10.06 -3.97 -2.40
CA MET A 161 10.67 -4.14 -1.07
C MET A 161 12.16 -4.46 -1.13
N PHE A 162 12.66 -5.07 -2.23
CA PHE A 162 14.09 -5.32 -2.42
C PHE A 162 14.93 -4.04 -2.51
N ILE A 163 14.31 -2.92 -2.86
CA ILE A 163 14.95 -1.60 -2.83
C ILE A 163 14.58 -0.87 -1.53
N GLY A 164 13.31 -0.86 -1.17
CA GLY A 164 12.80 -0.11 -0.03
C GLY A 164 13.46 -0.50 1.29
N MET A 165 13.51 -1.80 1.61
CA MET A 165 14.04 -2.27 2.90
C MET A 165 15.54 -2.03 3.07
N PRO A 166 16.44 -2.40 2.13
CA PRO A 166 17.86 -2.17 2.29
C PRO A 166 18.22 -0.68 2.39
N VAL A 167 17.61 0.16 1.55
CA VAL A 167 17.86 1.61 1.59
C VAL A 167 17.38 2.19 2.93
N SER A 168 16.18 1.85 3.38
CA SER A 168 15.67 2.32 4.67
C SER A 168 16.51 1.82 5.85
N SER A 169 16.89 0.55 5.85
CA SER A 169 17.74 -0.02 6.90
C SER A 169 19.07 0.73 7.02
N PHE A 170 19.72 1.00 5.88
CA PHE A 170 20.97 1.77 5.85
C PHE A 170 20.77 3.20 6.36
N MET A 171 19.71 3.87 5.92
CA MET A 171 19.42 5.25 6.32
C MET A 171 19.04 5.35 7.80
N LEU A 172 18.20 4.44 8.29
CA LEU A 172 17.83 4.38 9.71
C LEU A 172 19.02 4.08 10.61
N LYS A 173 19.96 3.22 10.17
CA LYS A 173 21.21 2.96 10.90
C LYS A 173 22.01 4.26 11.02
N LYS A 174 22.18 5.00 9.94
CA LYS A 174 22.91 6.30 9.95
C LYS A 174 22.19 7.34 10.81
N GLU A 175 20.87 7.39 10.77
CA GLU A 175 20.08 8.26 11.63
C GLU A 175 20.24 7.88 13.12
N SER A 176 20.23 6.59 13.43
CA SER A 176 20.45 6.10 14.80
C SER A 176 21.83 6.49 15.34
N GLU A 177 22.88 6.31 14.51
CA GLU A 177 24.24 6.75 14.85
C GLU A 177 24.30 8.27 15.09
N TYR A 178 23.61 9.05 14.24
CA TYR A 178 23.50 10.51 14.38
C TYR A 178 22.79 10.92 15.69
N LEU A 179 21.68 10.27 16.02
CA LEU A 179 20.93 10.53 17.26
C LEU A 179 21.72 10.17 18.51
N LEU A 180 22.42 9.04 18.51
CA LEU A 180 23.26 8.61 19.64
C LEU A 180 24.44 9.55 19.89
N ASN A 181 25.02 10.13 18.82
CA ASN A 181 26.07 11.12 18.93
C ASN A 181 25.57 12.52 19.35
N ASN A 182 24.25 12.78 19.20
CA ASN A 182 23.60 14.05 19.55
C ASN A 182 22.48 13.80 20.56
N LYS A 183 22.81 13.29 21.75
CA LYS A 183 21.83 12.85 22.77
C LYS A 183 20.78 13.91 23.16
N HIS A 184 21.07 15.20 22.98
CA HIS A 184 20.10 16.27 23.21
C HIS A 184 18.86 16.15 22.28
N LEU A 185 19.01 15.54 21.08
CA LEU A 185 17.90 15.31 20.16
C LEU A 185 16.99 14.17 20.61
N LEU A 186 17.51 13.23 21.41
CA LEU A 186 16.73 12.15 22.01
C LEU A 186 15.81 12.66 23.13
N ALA A 187 16.19 13.77 23.79
CA ALA A 187 15.37 14.39 24.83
C ALA A 187 14.17 15.19 24.30
N ILE A 188 14.16 15.51 23.00
CA ILE A 188 13.09 16.23 22.29
C ILE A 188 12.13 15.25 21.60
N GLY A 189 12.16 13.98 21.99
CA GLY A 189 11.27 12.95 21.46
C GLY A 189 9.80 13.30 21.72
N PRO A 190 8.86 12.82 20.90
CA PRO A 190 7.43 13.12 20.99
C PRO A 190 6.76 12.49 22.21
N SER A 191 7.42 12.47 23.37
CA SER A 191 6.86 11.97 24.64
C SER A 191 5.59 12.68 25.06
N ASP A 192 5.30 13.87 24.52
CA ASP A 192 4.06 14.59 24.79
C ASP A 192 2.91 14.25 23.81
N VAL A 193 3.18 13.56 22.70
CA VAL A 193 2.17 13.35 21.65
C VAL A 193 1.36 12.07 21.86
N MET A 194 1.93 11.05 22.49
CA MET A 194 1.22 9.78 22.73
C MET A 194 0.34 9.81 23.99
N ILE A 195 0.62 10.69 24.96
CA ILE A 195 -0.13 10.75 26.24
C ILE A 195 -1.32 11.71 26.18
N ASP A 196 -1.33 12.64 25.21
CA ASP A 196 -2.38 13.66 25.14
C ASP A 196 -3.55 13.31 24.18
N THR A 197 -3.50 12.12 23.54
CA THR A 197 -4.59 11.63 22.67
C THR A 197 -5.87 11.33 23.48
N GLU A 198 -5.78 11.13 24.79
CA GLU A 198 -6.97 10.98 25.66
C GLU A 198 -7.56 12.31 26.12
N LYS A 199 -6.85 13.42 26.08
CA LYS A 199 -7.30 14.70 26.67
C LYS A 199 -7.84 15.75 25.69
N LYS A 200 -7.69 15.60 24.38
CA LYS A 200 -8.30 16.50 23.39
C LYS A 200 -9.50 15.87 22.67
N LYS A 201 -10.42 15.24 23.41
CA LYS A 201 -11.81 15.03 22.98
C LYS A 201 -12.56 16.37 23.04
N LYS A 202 -12.29 17.30 22.13
CA LYS A 202 -13.17 18.43 21.84
C LYS A 202 -13.55 18.40 20.38
N PHE A 203 -14.82 18.08 20.13
CA PHE A 203 -15.50 17.92 18.85
C PHE A 203 -15.33 16.52 18.19
N SER A 204 -15.88 15.50 18.80
CA SER A 204 -16.30 14.32 18.07
C SER A 204 -17.84 14.32 18.04
N ILE A 205 -18.40 14.65 16.88
CA ILE A 205 -19.81 14.40 16.61
C ILE A 205 -19.92 12.89 16.47
N HIS A 206 -20.33 12.17 17.51
CA HIS A 206 -20.57 10.73 17.44
C HIS A 206 -22.01 10.53 16.98
N LEU A 207 -22.22 10.39 15.68
CA LEU A 207 -23.56 10.16 15.11
C LEU A 207 -24.18 8.84 15.61
N MET A 208 -23.35 7.82 15.90
CA MET A 208 -23.85 6.51 16.36
C MET A 208 -22.94 5.81 17.37
N GLY A 209 -21.68 6.20 17.49
CA GLY A 209 -20.65 5.53 18.30
C GLY A 209 -20.48 4.03 17.94
N ASP A 210 -19.68 3.33 18.71
CA ASP A 210 -19.55 1.87 18.55
C ASP A 210 -20.86 1.14 18.92
N GLY A 211 -21.78 1.80 19.61
CA GLY A 211 -23.03 1.23 20.09
C GLY A 211 -22.85 0.15 21.17
N PRO A 212 -23.91 -0.36 21.77
CA PRO A 212 -23.83 -1.52 22.67
C PRO A 212 -23.20 -2.72 21.96
N VAL A 213 -22.38 -3.49 22.68
CA VAL A 213 -21.65 -4.66 22.14
C VAL A 213 -22.57 -5.66 21.40
N GLN A 214 -23.80 -5.78 21.85
CA GLN A 214 -24.82 -6.65 21.23
C GLN A 214 -25.20 -6.23 19.79
N TYR A 215 -24.96 -4.98 19.38
CA TYR A 215 -25.18 -4.49 18.02
C TYR A 215 -23.91 -4.42 17.18
N GLN A 216 -22.76 -4.87 17.69
CA GLN A 216 -21.50 -4.98 16.94
C GLN A 216 -21.39 -6.32 16.23
N THR A 217 -22.43 -6.76 15.56
CA THR A 217 -22.41 -7.99 14.76
C THR A 217 -21.72 -7.75 13.42
N THR A 218 -21.17 -8.84 12.84
CA THR A 218 -20.58 -8.79 11.49
C THR A 218 -21.52 -8.12 10.48
N ALA A 219 -22.81 -8.45 10.51
CA ALA A 219 -23.80 -7.90 9.58
C ALA A 219 -23.97 -6.40 9.73
N ILE A 220 -24.11 -5.88 10.97
CA ILE A 220 -24.32 -4.46 11.22
C ILE A 220 -23.08 -3.65 10.87
N ILE A 221 -21.90 -4.13 11.23
CA ILE A 221 -20.63 -3.44 10.91
C ILE A 221 -20.45 -3.37 9.40
N THR A 222 -20.61 -4.51 8.72
CA THR A 222 -20.44 -4.58 7.25
C THR A 222 -21.49 -3.76 6.51
N MET A 223 -22.74 -3.77 6.98
CA MET A 223 -23.81 -2.93 6.43
C MET A 223 -23.43 -1.43 6.48
N ARG A 224 -22.90 -0.92 7.60
CA ARG A 224 -22.47 0.49 7.70
C ARG A 224 -21.38 0.80 6.66
N VAL A 225 -20.37 -0.07 6.53
CA VAL A 225 -19.30 0.08 5.54
C VAL A 225 -19.88 0.07 4.11
N ALA A 226 -20.81 -0.85 3.81
CA ALA A 226 -21.45 -0.98 2.51
C ALA A 226 -22.31 0.25 2.15
N ILE A 227 -23.08 0.80 3.11
CA ILE A 227 -23.85 2.02 2.89
C ILE A 227 -22.93 3.17 2.44
N ILE A 228 -21.82 3.37 3.14
CA ILE A 228 -20.88 4.45 2.80
C ILE A 228 -20.20 4.18 1.46
N ALA A 229 -19.87 2.92 1.14
CA ALA A 229 -19.35 2.55 -0.17
C ALA A 229 -20.35 2.89 -1.29
N VAL A 230 -21.62 2.57 -1.12
CA VAL A 230 -22.66 2.91 -2.11
C VAL A 230 -22.80 4.43 -2.26
N ILE A 231 -22.84 5.18 -1.17
CA ILE A 231 -22.92 6.65 -1.24
C ILE A 231 -21.70 7.23 -1.99
N ALA A 232 -20.49 6.77 -1.67
CA ALA A 232 -19.28 7.21 -2.34
C ALA A 232 -19.29 6.86 -3.84
N TYR A 233 -19.76 5.68 -4.21
CA TYR A 233 -19.93 5.25 -5.60
C TYR A 233 -20.91 6.13 -6.37
N LEU A 234 -22.08 6.39 -5.79
CA LEU A 234 -23.09 7.25 -6.41
C LEU A 234 -22.58 8.68 -6.64
N ILE A 235 -21.86 9.24 -5.66
CA ILE A 235 -21.25 10.56 -5.80
C ILE A 235 -20.15 10.55 -6.87
N SER A 236 -19.30 9.53 -6.89
CA SER A 236 -18.30 9.38 -7.96
C SER A 236 -18.94 9.32 -9.34
N ASN A 237 -20.02 8.56 -9.51
CA ASN A 237 -20.74 8.46 -10.78
C ASN A 237 -21.32 9.80 -11.29
N LEU A 238 -21.66 10.73 -10.38
CA LEU A 238 -22.05 12.09 -10.76
C LEU A 238 -20.89 12.90 -11.36
N THR A 239 -19.65 12.44 -11.20
CA THR A 239 -18.42 13.10 -11.66
C THR A 239 -17.83 12.43 -12.91
N ILE A 240 -18.57 11.59 -13.62
CA ILE A 240 -18.11 10.96 -14.87
C ILE A 240 -17.80 12.04 -15.91
N ILE A 241 -16.65 11.91 -16.55
CA ILE A 241 -16.25 12.80 -17.64
C ILE A 241 -16.95 12.36 -18.93
N PRO A 242 -17.84 13.19 -19.50
CA PRO A 242 -18.59 12.80 -20.68
C PRO A 242 -17.68 12.51 -21.87
N GLY A 243 -17.96 11.39 -22.57
CA GLY A 243 -17.22 11.00 -23.77
C GLY A 243 -15.85 10.36 -23.54
N SER A 244 -15.46 10.10 -22.29
CA SER A 244 -14.22 9.36 -22.00
C SER A 244 -14.40 7.86 -22.30
N ASN A 245 -13.38 7.26 -22.94
CA ASN A 245 -13.30 5.82 -23.18
C ASN A 245 -11.84 5.36 -22.95
N PRO A 246 -11.51 4.59 -21.91
CA PRO A 246 -12.44 4.07 -20.88
C PRO A 246 -13.09 5.18 -20.02
N THR A 247 -14.15 4.83 -19.26
CA THR A 247 -14.87 5.78 -18.39
C THR A 247 -13.94 6.39 -17.34
N ASN A 248 -13.73 7.71 -17.41
CA ASN A 248 -12.94 8.47 -16.46
C ASN A 248 -13.84 9.33 -15.56
N TYR A 249 -13.32 9.70 -14.39
CA TYR A 249 -14.05 10.43 -13.36
C TYR A 249 -13.22 11.64 -12.91
N TYR A 250 -13.88 12.79 -12.60
CA TYR A 250 -13.21 13.87 -11.86
C TYR A 250 -12.87 13.44 -10.41
N LEU A 251 -13.74 12.64 -9.79
CA LEU A 251 -13.49 11.98 -8.52
C LEU A 251 -13.49 10.47 -8.73
N ASN A 252 -12.30 9.86 -8.81
CA ASN A 252 -12.17 8.42 -8.99
C ASN A 252 -12.90 7.65 -7.87
N PRO A 253 -13.67 6.58 -8.17
CA PRO A 253 -14.41 5.81 -7.16
C PRO A 253 -13.56 5.33 -5.99
N ASN A 254 -12.35 4.85 -6.26
CA ASN A 254 -11.44 4.34 -5.22
C ASN A 254 -10.99 5.46 -4.26
N VAL A 255 -10.76 6.66 -4.78
CA VAL A 255 -10.49 7.85 -3.96
C VAL A 255 -11.72 8.24 -3.15
N ALA A 256 -12.91 8.21 -3.75
CA ALA A 256 -14.16 8.50 -3.05
C ALA A 256 -14.39 7.54 -1.87
N TYR A 257 -14.24 6.22 -2.07
CA TYR A 257 -14.36 5.23 -0.99
C TYR A 257 -13.46 5.55 0.20
N LEU A 258 -12.19 5.87 -0.06
CA LEU A 258 -11.22 6.22 0.97
C LEU A 258 -11.62 7.49 1.71
N LEU A 259 -11.93 8.58 0.99
CA LEU A 259 -12.29 9.88 1.58
C LEU A 259 -13.55 9.78 2.44
N PHE A 260 -14.58 9.09 1.94
CA PHE A 260 -15.82 8.88 2.70
C PHE A 260 -15.55 7.98 3.92
N GLY A 261 -14.67 6.98 3.81
CA GLY A 261 -14.20 6.18 4.94
C GLY A 261 -13.58 7.04 6.05
N ILE A 262 -12.71 7.99 5.68
CA ILE A 262 -12.08 8.93 6.64
C ILE A 262 -13.16 9.80 7.31
N VAL A 263 -14.00 10.46 6.51
CA VAL A 263 -15.02 11.40 7.02
C VAL A 263 -15.99 10.68 7.96
N PHE A 264 -16.59 9.57 7.53
CA PHE A 264 -17.58 8.85 8.32
C PHE A 264 -16.95 8.01 9.45
N GLY A 265 -15.66 7.72 9.39
CA GLY A 265 -14.88 7.18 10.50
C GLY A 265 -14.67 8.22 11.62
N GLU A 266 -14.34 9.46 11.27
CA GLU A 266 -14.16 10.56 12.24
C GLU A 266 -15.49 11.04 12.85
N VAL A 267 -16.56 11.05 12.05
CA VAL A 267 -17.93 11.39 12.52
C VAL A 267 -18.50 10.27 13.41
N GLY A 268 -17.84 9.09 13.49
CA GLY A 268 -18.28 7.98 14.34
C GLY A 268 -19.50 7.22 13.83
N PHE A 269 -19.83 7.32 12.53
CA PHE A 269 -20.80 6.44 11.87
C PHE A 269 -20.21 5.07 11.59
N LEU A 270 -18.94 5.03 11.16
CA LEU A 270 -18.19 3.79 10.92
C LEU A 270 -17.40 3.38 12.17
N VAL A 271 -17.34 2.09 12.40
CA VAL A 271 -16.49 1.52 13.44
C VAL A 271 -15.05 1.48 12.93
N LYS A 272 -14.10 1.98 13.72
CA LYS A 272 -12.67 1.93 13.38
C LYS A 272 -12.21 0.47 13.20
N ASN A 273 -11.53 0.20 12.08
CA ASN A 273 -11.13 -1.14 11.68
C ASN A 273 -12.33 -2.13 11.63
N GLY A 274 -13.45 -1.67 11.06
CA GLY A 274 -14.71 -2.41 11.08
C GLY A 274 -14.60 -3.82 10.47
N LEU A 275 -13.92 -3.99 9.33
CA LEU A 275 -13.75 -5.30 8.70
C LEU A 275 -12.93 -6.26 9.57
N GLN A 276 -11.94 -5.78 10.33
CA GLN A 276 -11.18 -6.57 11.30
C GLN A 276 -12.10 -7.05 12.42
N LYS A 277 -12.89 -6.13 13.02
CA LYS A 277 -13.86 -6.45 14.07
C LYS A 277 -14.97 -7.40 13.58
N ALA A 278 -15.37 -7.27 12.33
CA ALA A 278 -16.36 -8.15 11.70
C ALA A 278 -15.80 -9.53 11.29
N GLY A 279 -14.48 -9.77 11.40
CA GLY A 279 -13.83 -11.01 10.99
C GLY A 279 -13.72 -11.19 9.47
N LEU A 280 -14.02 -10.17 8.67
CA LEU A 280 -14.00 -10.23 7.19
C LEU A 280 -12.67 -9.80 6.58
N TYR A 281 -11.82 -9.08 7.32
CA TYR A 281 -10.59 -8.51 6.79
C TYR A 281 -9.65 -9.57 6.19
N GLY A 282 -9.45 -10.69 6.87
CA GLY A 282 -8.59 -11.78 6.39
C GLY A 282 -9.06 -12.34 5.06
N PHE A 283 -10.37 -12.61 4.93
CA PHE A 283 -10.94 -13.09 3.66
C PHE A 283 -10.83 -12.04 2.54
N THR A 284 -11.06 -10.76 2.85
CA THR A 284 -10.88 -9.67 1.89
C THR A 284 -9.44 -9.59 1.39
N MET A 285 -8.45 -9.79 2.27
CA MET A 285 -7.04 -9.83 1.89
C MET A 285 -6.70 -11.04 1.02
N LEU A 286 -7.28 -12.20 1.27
CA LEU A 286 -7.13 -13.38 0.38
C LEU A 286 -7.70 -13.11 -1.02
N CYS A 287 -8.88 -12.50 -1.11
CA CYS A 287 -9.43 -12.06 -2.39
C CYS A 287 -8.49 -11.08 -3.10
N LEU A 288 -7.92 -10.13 -2.36
CA LEU A 288 -6.96 -9.15 -2.89
C LEU A 288 -5.69 -9.84 -3.43
N TYR A 289 -5.15 -10.78 -2.70
CA TYR A 289 -3.96 -11.53 -3.15
C TYR A 289 -4.23 -12.39 -4.37
N SER A 290 -5.47 -12.82 -4.62
CA SER A 290 -5.83 -13.61 -5.80
C SER A 290 -5.62 -12.87 -7.12
N LEU A 291 -5.60 -11.53 -7.12
CA LEU A 291 -5.31 -10.75 -8.33
C LEU A 291 -3.88 -10.94 -8.83
N THR A 292 -2.92 -11.16 -7.94
CA THR A 292 -1.52 -11.35 -8.36
C THR A 292 -1.35 -12.52 -9.33
N PRO A 293 -1.70 -13.76 -8.96
CA PRO A 293 -1.61 -14.85 -9.93
C PRO A 293 -2.58 -14.70 -11.11
N ASN A 294 -3.76 -14.12 -10.89
CA ASN A 294 -4.72 -13.89 -11.99
C ASN A 294 -4.16 -12.93 -13.05
N SER A 295 -3.37 -11.93 -12.66
CA SER A 295 -2.75 -10.97 -13.58
C SER A 295 -1.64 -11.58 -14.43
N PHE A 296 -1.08 -12.73 -14.03
CA PHE A 296 0.00 -13.39 -14.77
C PHE A 296 -0.46 -14.45 -15.77
N THR A 297 -1.75 -14.68 -15.89
CA THR A 297 -2.31 -15.69 -16.82
C THR A 297 -1.98 -15.42 -18.28
N SER A 298 -1.79 -14.16 -18.66
CA SER A 298 -1.45 -13.71 -20.02
C SER A 298 0.04 -13.43 -20.23
N VAL A 299 0.88 -13.56 -19.19
CA VAL A 299 2.31 -13.24 -19.28
C VAL A 299 3.08 -14.41 -19.87
N THR A 300 3.66 -14.21 -21.07
CA THR A 300 4.56 -15.18 -21.70
C THR A 300 5.99 -15.05 -21.17
N PRO A 301 6.87 -16.05 -21.34
CA PRO A 301 8.29 -15.96 -20.98
C PRO A 301 8.99 -14.76 -21.64
N GLU A 302 8.69 -14.50 -22.92
CA GLU A 302 9.25 -13.39 -23.68
C GLU A 302 8.81 -12.05 -23.11
N ALA A 303 7.49 -11.89 -22.84
CA ALA A 303 6.95 -10.68 -22.23
C ALA A 303 7.55 -10.41 -20.85
N LEU A 304 7.79 -11.45 -20.04
CA LEU A 304 8.45 -11.29 -18.74
C LEU A 304 9.88 -10.79 -18.88
N LEU A 305 10.65 -11.33 -19.84
CA LEU A 305 12.02 -10.87 -20.10
C LEU A 305 12.05 -9.41 -20.53
N ASP A 306 11.09 -8.97 -21.35
CA ASP A 306 10.96 -7.58 -21.77
C ASP A 306 10.58 -6.64 -20.60
N MET A 307 9.91 -7.17 -19.58
CA MET A 307 9.53 -6.41 -18.38
C MET A 307 10.69 -6.25 -17.38
N VAL A 308 11.72 -7.08 -17.39
CA VAL A 308 12.80 -7.07 -16.37
C VAL A 308 13.56 -5.75 -16.36
N ILE A 309 13.96 -5.24 -17.52
CA ILE A 309 14.71 -3.96 -17.62
C ILE A 309 13.83 -2.78 -17.18
N PRO A 310 12.59 -2.62 -17.69
CA PRO A 310 11.66 -1.61 -17.15
C PRO A 310 11.40 -1.75 -15.64
N LEU A 311 11.26 -2.99 -15.12
CA LEU A 311 11.01 -3.26 -13.71
C LEU A 311 12.14 -2.71 -12.82
N VAL A 312 13.36 -3.14 -13.08
CA VAL A 312 14.53 -2.70 -12.30
C VAL A 312 14.75 -1.20 -12.49
N GLY A 313 14.66 -0.72 -13.72
CA GLY A 313 14.88 0.69 -14.03
C GLY A 313 13.85 1.61 -13.37
N THR A 314 12.56 1.32 -13.49
CA THR A 314 11.49 2.15 -12.87
C THR A 314 11.55 2.13 -11.36
N LEU A 315 11.88 1.00 -10.74
CA LEU A 315 12.08 0.91 -9.29
C LEU A 315 13.28 1.74 -8.83
N VAL A 316 14.41 1.67 -9.52
CA VAL A 316 15.62 2.44 -9.17
C VAL A 316 15.39 3.93 -9.39
N PHE A 317 14.91 4.35 -10.55
CA PHE A 317 14.66 5.75 -10.84
C PHE A 317 13.54 6.32 -9.96
N GLY A 318 12.48 5.54 -9.70
CA GLY A 318 11.43 5.93 -8.75
C GLY A 318 11.96 6.16 -7.34
N ALA A 319 12.79 5.26 -6.83
CA ALA A 319 13.44 5.41 -5.53
C ALA A 319 14.36 6.65 -5.47
N ILE A 320 15.12 6.91 -6.55
CA ILE A 320 15.95 8.12 -6.67
C ILE A 320 15.08 9.39 -6.63
N GLY A 321 13.98 9.42 -7.37
CA GLY A 321 13.03 10.54 -7.36
C GLY A 321 12.47 10.81 -5.97
N ILE A 322 12.00 9.76 -5.30
CA ILE A 322 11.53 9.84 -3.92
C ILE A 322 12.64 10.38 -3.01
N ALA A 323 13.84 9.82 -3.07
CA ALA A 323 14.96 10.23 -2.21
C ALA A 323 15.32 11.71 -2.38
N ILE A 324 15.50 12.17 -3.62
CA ILE A 324 15.88 13.57 -3.91
C ILE A 324 14.85 14.55 -3.33
N PHE A 325 13.57 14.33 -3.62
CA PHE A 325 12.51 15.24 -3.19
C PHE A 325 12.24 15.16 -1.68
N SER A 326 12.39 13.97 -1.08
CA SER A 326 12.32 13.82 0.38
C SER A 326 13.46 14.53 1.08
N ILE A 327 14.69 14.52 0.53
CA ILE A 327 15.84 15.29 1.06
C ILE A 327 15.54 16.80 1.00
N ILE A 328 15.05 17.28 -0.14
CA ILE A 328 14.71 18.70 -0.30
C ILE A 328 13.67 19.10 0.75
N ALA A 329 12.57 18.38 0.84
CA ALA A 329 11.51 18.64 1.82
C ALA A 329 12.04 18.56 3.26
N GLY A 330 12.82 17.54 3.58
CA GLY A 330 13.36 17.32 4.92
C GLY A 330 14.28 18.45 5.37
N LYS A 331 15.15 18.94 4.49
CA LYS A 331 16.01 20.10 4.81
C LYS A 331 15.21 21.35 5.17
N PHE A 332 14.12 21.64 4.44
CA PHE A 332 13.25 22.78 4.76
C PHE A 332 12.47 22.58 6.06
N LEU A 333 12.15 21.35 6.42
CA LEU A 333 11.36 21.00 7.62
C LEU A 333 12.22 20.71 8.85
N GLY A 334 13.56 20.76 8.73
CA GLY A 334 14.49 20.55 9.83
C GLY A 334 14.76 19.08 10.17
N TYR A 335 14.58 18.17 9.20
CA TYR A 335 14.93 16.77 9.31
C TYR A 335 16.34 16.50 8.78
N SER A 336 17.00 15.46 9.31
CA SER A 336 18.25 14.95 8.76
C SER A 336 18.03 14.40 7.35
N VAL A 337 19.09 14.34 6.54
CA VAL A 337 19.06 13.71 5.22
C VAL A 337 18.68 12.21 5.36
N TYR A 338 19.20 11.54 6.38
CA TYR A 338 18.96 10.13 6.59
C TYR A 338 17.51 9.83 6.91
N MET A 339 16.92 10.58 7.86
CA MET A 339 15.51 10.43 8.22
C MET A 339 14.59 10.78 7.06
N SER A 340 14.93 11.82 6.28
CA SER A 340 14.14 12.24 5.12
C SER A 340 14.05 11.15 4.06
N ILE A 341 15.17 10.50 3.73
CA ILE A 341 15.19 9.38 2.78
C ILE A 341 14.38 8.20 3.35
N ALA A 342 14.59 7.85 4.64
CA ALA A 342 13.87 6.73 5.26
C ALA A 342 12.36 6.93 5.23
N ILE A 343 11.86 8.15 5.51
CA ILE A 343 10.44 8.50 5.40
C ILE A 343 9.95 8.35 3.94
N GLY A 344 10.70 8.85 2.96
CA GLY A 344 10.34 8.69 1.55
C GLY A 344 10.24 7.23 1.12
N MET A 345 11.22 6.41 1.54
CA MET A 345 11.26 4.97 1.23
C MET A 345 10.10 4.18 1.85
N CYS A 346 9.37 4.73 2.82
CA CYS A 346 8.17 4.09 3.35
C CYS A 346 7.15 3.79 2.24
N ALA A 347 7.15 4.53 1.13
CA ALA A 347 6.29 4.29 -0.02
C ALA A 347 6.51 2.89 -0.64
N LEU A 348 7.75 2.39 -0.65
CA LEU A 348 8.10 1.08 -1.22
C LEU A 348 7.85 -0.09 -0.27
N MET A 349 7.49 0.15 0.99
CA MET A 349 7.36 -0.91 2.00
C MET A 349 5.98 -0.95 2.63
N GLY A 350 5.48 0.21 3.06
CA GLY A 350 4.27 0.30 3.87
C GLY A 350 4.37 -0.43 5.22
N TYR A 351 3.26 -0.44 5.95
CA TYR A 351 3.11 -1.28 7.12
C TYR A 351 2.82 -2.74 6.69
N PRO A 352 3.39 -3.78 7.31
CA PRO A 352 4.27 -3.76 8.48
C PRO A 352 5.77 -3.56 8.16
N GLY A 353 6.18 -3.44 6.90
CA GLY A 353 7.59 -3.33 6.50
C GLY A 353 8.34 -2.19 7.21
N THR A 354 7.69 -1.04 7.36
CA THR A 354 8.26 0.12 8.08
C THR A 354 8.55 -0.15 9.56
N GLN A 355 7.68 -0.92 10.22
CA GLN A 355 7.92 -1.34 11.60
C GLN A 355 9.06 -2.34 11.67
N ILE A 356 9.02 -3.39 10.84
CA ILE A 356 10.04 -4.46 10.85
C ILE A 356 11.44 -3.87 10.66
N VAL A 357 11.64 -3.02 9.65
CA VAL A 357 12.96 -2.43 9.38
C VAL A 357 13.43 -1.53 10.51
N THR A 358 12.52 -0.81 11.16
CA THR A 358 12.86 0.05 12.29
C THR A 358 13.27 -0.77 13.50
N ASP A 359 12.49 -1.79 13.85
CA ASP A 359 12.77 -2.68 14.98
C ASP A 359 14.07 -3.45 14.76
N ASP A 360 14.32 -3.97 13.55
CA ASP A 360 15.56 -4.67 13.22
C ASP A 360 16.80 -3.75 13.37
N VAL A 361 16.72 -2.52 12.88
CA VAL A 361 17.82 -1.55 13.01
C VAL A 361 18.07 -1.19 14.47
N VAL A 362 17.02 -0.87 15.23
CA VAL A 362 17.14 -0.50 16.65
C VAL A 362 17.72 -1.67 17.47
N ASN A 363 17.25 -2.89 17.23
CA ASN A 363 17.74 -4.08 17.93
C ASN A 363 19.21 -4.37 17.62
N ALA A 364 19.67 -4.07 16.40
CA ALA A 364 21.06 -4.28 15.97
C ALA A 364 22.05 -3.22 16.50
N LEU A 365 21.59 -2.13 17.14
CA LEU A 365 22.47 -1.09 17.68
C LEU A 365 23.32 -1.64 18.84
N SER A 366 24.59 -1.24 18.86
CA SER A 366 25.50 -1.48 20.00
C SER A 366 25.32 -0.39 21.07
N ALA A 367 24.12 -0.35 21.70
CA ALA A 367 23.72 0.68 22.64
C ALA A 367 22.99 0.04 23.86
N SER A 368 22.85 0.78 24.95
CA SER A 368 22.08 0.32 26.12
C SER A 368 20.58 0.17 25.78
N SER A 369 19.86 -0.61 26.60
CA SER A 369 18.41 -0.78 26.42
C SER A 369 17.65 0.54 26.47
N GLU A 370 18.10 1.48 27.32
CA GLU A 370 17.51 2.82 27.44
C GLU A 370 17.78 3.66 26.18
N GLU A 371 18.99 3.62 25.64
CA GLU A 371 19.34 4.31 24.39
C GLU A 371 18.57 3.75 23.20
N LYS A 372 18.43 2.42 23.10
CA LYS A 372 17.61 1.77 22.08
C LYS A 372 16.15 2.21 22.17
N ALA A 373 15.58 2.23 23.36
CA ALA A 373 14.21 2.71 23.57
C ALA A 373 14.06 4.19 23.18
N ALA A 374 15.03 5.04 23.53
CA ALA A 374 15.01 6.45 23.17
C ALA A 374 15.08 6.66 21.65
N VAL A 375 15.95 5.93 20.94
CA VAL A 375 16.05 5.96 19.47
C VAL A 375 14.76 5.44 18.84
N SER A 376 14.21 4.33 19.31
CA SER A 376 12.94 3.77 18.83
C SER A 376 11.79 4.78 18.95
N ASN A 377 11.70 5.47 20.09
CA ASN A 377 10.66 6.50 20.31
C ASN A 377 10.72 7.66 19.32
N VAL A 378 11.87 7.93 18.71
CA VAL A 378 12.03 8.95 17.68
C VAL A 378 11.74 8.39 16.28
N LEU A 379 12.26 7.20 15.96
CA LEU A 379 12.20 6.65 14.61
C LEU A 379 10.84 6.02 14.29
N LEU A 380 10.34 5.17 15.21
CA LEU A 380 9.15 4.35 14.93
C LEU A 380 7.90 5.16 14.61
N PRO A 381 7.52 6.22 15.34
CA PRO A 381 6.35 7.02 14.99
C PRO A 381 6.44 7.64 13.60
N ARG A 382 7.62 8.15 13.22
CA ARG A 382 7.85 8.76 11.90
C ARG A 382 7.77 7.74 10.78
N MET A 383 8.35 6.57 10.97
CA MET A 383 8.28 5.47 9.98
C MET A 383 6.86 4.93 9.82
N LEU A 384 6.12 4.79 10.93
CA LEU A 384 4.71 4.38 10.89
C LEU A 384 3.84 5.40 10.18
N VAL A 385 3.95 6.69 10.53
CA VAL A 385 3.18 7.77 9.88
C VAL A 385 3.55 7.89 8.41
N GLY A 386 4.84 7.81 8.06
CA GLY A 386 5.30 7.79 6.67
C GLY A 386 4.68 6.63 5.88
N GLY A 387 4.74 5.41 6.45
CA GLY A 387 4.17 4.21 5.85
C GLY A 387 2.65 4.27 5.68
N PHE A 388 1.93 4.69 6.71
CA PHE A 388 0.48 4.86 6.61
C PHE A 388 0.08 5.96 5.63
N THR A 389 0.78 7.09 5.63
CA THR A 389 0.51 8.19 4.70
C THR A 389 0.67 7.77 3.24
N THR A 390 1.77 7.12 2.91
CA THR A 390 2.07 6.74 1.53
C THR A 390 1.17 5.60 1.05
N VAL A 391 1.10 4.50 1.82
CA VAL A 391 0.44 3.25 1.37
C VAL A 391 -1.08 3.31 1.48
N SER A 392 -1.65 4.18 2.30
CA SER A 392 -3.11 4.26 2.44
C SER A 392 -3.73 5.43 1.69
N ILE A 393 -3.41 6.67 2.09
CA ILE A 393 -4.08 7.85 1.52
C ILE A 393 -3.45 8.23 0.18
N ALA A 394 -2.14 8.48 0.22
CA ALA A 394 -1.44 9.05 -0.91
C ALA A 394 -1.42 8.12 -2.12
N SER A 395 -1.29 6.82 -1.90
CA SER A 395 -1.24 5.84 -2.99
C SER A 395 -2.54 5.74 -3.78
N VAL A 396 -3.67 5.73 -3.09
CA VAL A 396 -4.99 5.66 -3.74
C VAL A 396 -5.25 6.92 -4.54
N ILE A 397 -4.95 8.10 -3.95
CA ILE A 397 -5.08 9.39 -4.64
C ILE A 397 -4.11 9.45 -5.84
N PHE A 398 -2.85 9.05 -5.62
CA PHE A 398 -1.83 9.03 -6.66
C PHE A 398 -2.22 8.12 -7.82
N ALA A 399 -2.63 6.89 -7.54
CA ALA A 399 -3.11 5.95 -8.55
C ALA A 399 -4.35 6.50 -9.28
N GLY A 400 -5.30 7.08 -8.56
CA GLY A 400 -6.50 7.68 -9.14
C GLY A 400 -6.22 8.85 -10.10
N ILE A 401 -5.12 9.59 -9.88
CA ILE A 401 -4.68 10.69 -10.76
C ILE A 401 -3.84 10.17 -11.93
N ILE A 402 -2.89 9.27 -11.66
CA ILE A 402 -1.92 8.82 -12.66
C ILE A 402 -2.54 7.84 -13.65
N THR A 403 -3.37 6.91 -13.18
CA THR A 403 -3.93 5.84 -14.02
C THR A 403 -4.68 6.35 -15.26
N PRO A 404 -5.56 7.36 -15.19
CA PRO A 404 -6.19 7.93 -16.38
C PRO A 404 -5.22 8.61 -17.36
N LEU A 405 -3.99 8.87 -16.96
CA LEU A 405 -2.95 9.45 -17.81
C LEU A 405 -2.12 8.40 -18.54
N ILE A 406 -2.28 7.12 -18.18
CA ILE A 406 -1.54 6.00 -18.77
C ILE A 406 -2.29 5.48 -20.01
N PHE A 407 -3.60 5.30 -19.88
CA PHE A 407 -4.46 4.58 -20.83
C PHE A 407 -5.46 5.47 -21.54
#